data_1029db6224b44bf0cec46c92bc6542c4
#
_entry.id   1029db6224b44bf0cec46c92bc6542c4
#
_cell.length_a   1.000
_cell.length_b   1.000
_cell.length_c   1.000
_cell.angle_alpha   90.00
_cell.angle_beta   90.00
_cell.angle_gamma   90.00
#
_symmetry.space_group_name_H-M   'P 1'
#
loop_
_entity.id
_entity.type
_entity.pdbx_description
1 polymer ?
#
loop_
_entity_poly.entity_id
_entity_poly.type
_entity_poly.pdbx_seq_one_letter_code
_entity_poly.pdbx_strand_id
1 'polypeptide(L)'
;AFEAGVDDYVTKPVKMRALSARMRAALHYVQLLESWERDRAQLKQFASELAISNRKLEHYALTDLLTGLPNRRAGMEILGQAWSATSRSRQGLAVMMIDIDRFKAINDTHGHAVGDRVLVEVGQRLRGTARKDDHVIRMGGEEFLVICQNGDLRAALQAAERLRLSVRDAPI
;
A
#
# COMPACT_ATOMS: atom_id res chain seq x y z
N ALA A 1 -16.53 -19.97 50.28
CA ALA A 1 -15.10 -20.14 49.95
C ALA A 1 -14.79 -19.62 48.54
N PHE A 2 -15.57 -19.96 47.51
CA PHE A 2 -15.36 -19.50 46.10
C PHE A 2 -15.57 -17.99 45.93
N GLU A 3 -16.52 -17.39 46.65
CA GLU A 3 -16.73 -15.92 46.64
C GLU A 3 -15.58 -15.12 47.27
N ALA A 4 -14.70 -15.79 48.05
CA ALA A 4 -13.51 -15.20 48.67
C ALA A 4 -12.24 -15.35 47.82
N GLY A 5 -12.34 -15.76 46.52
CA GLY A 5 -11.23 -15.89 45.61
C GLY A 5 -10.38 -17.16 45.80
N VAL A 6 -10.98 -18.22 46.37
CA VAL A 6 -10.32 -19.55 46.53
C VAL A 6 -10.72 -20.43 45.38
N ASP A 7 -9.76 -20.85 44.57
CA ASP A 7 -9.98 -21.69 43.40
C ASP A 7 -10.34 -23.14 43.75
N ASP A 8 -9.83 -23.67 44.87
CA ASP A 8 -10.14 -25.00 45.36
C ASP A 8 -9.96 -25.13 46.90
N TYR A 9 -10.58 -26.11 47.54
CA TYR A 9 -10.43 -26.39 48.96
C TYR A 9 -10.40 -27.86 49.30
N VAL A 10 -9.78 -28.19 50.40
CA VAL A 10 -9.63 -29.60 50.88
C VAL A 10 -10.16 -29.72 52.28
N THR A 11 -11.05 -30.70 52.53
CA THR A 11 -11.59 -31.00 53.84
C THR A 11 -10.69 -31.94 54.65
N LYS A 12 -10.64 -31.75 55.97
CA LYS A 12 -9.96 -32.70 56.88
C LYS A 12 -10.91 -33.85 57.25
N PRO A 13 -10.39 -35.09 57.31
CA PRO A 13 -9.04 -35.54 57.11
C PRO A 13 -8.66 -35.55 55.60
N VAL A 14 -7.44 -35.09 55.30
CA VAL A 14 -6.95 -34.95 53.91
C VAL A 14 -6.66 -36.35 53.33
N LYS A 15 -7.39 -36.70 52.25
CA LYS A 15 -7.14 -37.92 51.48
C LYS A 15 -6.02 -37.66 50.44
N MET A 16 -4.81 -38.15 50.67
CA MET A 16 -3.64 -37.86 49.81
C MET A 16 -3.85 -38.19 48.33
N ARG A 17 -4.60 -39.24 47.99
CA ARG A 17 -4.93 -39.56 46.58
C ARG A 17 -5.79 -38.45 45.92
N ALA A 18 -6.77 -37.90 46.64
CA ALA A 18 -7.63 -36.82 46.13
C ALA A 18 -6.83 -35.53 45.99
N LEU A 19 -5.99 -35.19 46.97
CA LEU A 19 -5.11 -34.03 46.90
C LEU A 19 -4.16 -34.11 45.71
N SER A 20 -3.48 -35.24 45.52
CA SER A 20 -2.56 -35.48 44.40
C SER A 20 -3.27 -35.39 43.03
N ALA A 21 -4.53 -35.86 42.92
CA ALA A 21 -5.30 -35.73 41.69
C ALA A 21 -5.63 -34.26 41.36
N ARG A 22 -6.04 -33.48 42.38
CA ARG A 22 -6.33 -32.03 42.23
C ARG A 22 -5.09 -31.23 41.87
N MET A 23 -3.96 -31.49 42.52
CA MET A 23 -2.69 -30.85 42.20
C MET A 23 -2.26 -31.14 40.74
N ARG A 24 -2.43 -32.39 40.27
CA ARG A 24 -2.13 -32.70 38.86
C ARG A 24 -3.06 -31.96 37.90
N ALA A 25 -4.35 -31.87 38.20
CA ALA A 25 -5.30 -31.15 37.38
C ALA A 25 -4.96 -29.63 37.33
N ALA A 26 -4.64 -29.02 38.48
CA ALA A 26 -4.21 -27.64 38.55
C ALA A 26 -2.92 -27.40 37.76
N LEU A 27 -1.92 -28.26 37.92
CA LEU A 27 -0.67 -28.15 37.17
C LEU A 27 -0.91 -28.28 35.66
N HIS A 28 -1.74 -29.22 35.23
CA HIS A 28 -2.10 -29.37 33.81
C HIS A 28 -2.81 -28.12 33.29
N TYR A 29 -3.69 -27.52 34.08
CA TYR A 29 -4.37 -26.26 33.68
C TYR A 29 -3.39 -25.12 33.52
N VAL A 30 -2.44 -24.94 34.43
CA VAL A 30 -1.39 -23.92 34.32
C VAL A 30 -0.54 -24.15 33.08
N GLN A 31 -0.10 -25.39 32.81
CA GLN A 31 0.65 -25.73 31.61
C GLN A 31 -0.13 -25.42 30.32
N LEU A 32 -1.43 -25.70 30.32
CA LEU A 32 -2.29 -25.37 29.17
C LEU A 32 -2.39 -23.86 28.95
N LEU A 33 -2.56 -23.07 30.02
CA LEU A 33 -2.57 -21.61 29.91
C LEU A 33 -1.25 -21.06 29.36
N GLU A 34 -0.11 -21.55 29.88
CA GLU A 34 1.20 -21.12 29.40
C GLU A 34 1.44 -21.51 27.93
N SER A 35 0.96 -22.69 27.49
CA SER A 35 1.05 -23.06 26.08
C SER A 35 0.16 -22.17 25.22
N TRP A 36 -1.06 -21.89 25.66
CA TRP A 36 -1.99 -21.04 24.95
C TRP A 36 -1.47 -19.59 24.81
N GLU A 37 -0.85 -19.04 25.86
CA GLU A 37 -0.23 -17.72 25.80
C GLU A 37 0.94 -17.68 24.80
N ARG A 38 1.77 -18.72 24.77
CA ARG A 38 2.86 -18.87 23.79
C ARG A 38 2.33 -18.94 22.37
N ASP A 39 1.34 -19.78 22.12
CA ASP A 39 0.73 -19.96 20.81
C ASP A 39 0.06 -18.65 20.34
N ARG A 40 -0.63 -17.96 21.25
CA ARG A 40 -1.22 -16.65 20.97
C ARG A 40 -0.18 -15.59 20.62
N ALA A 41 0.97 -15.58 21.28
CA ALA A 41 2.06 -14.67 20.97
C ALA A 41 2.66 -14.97 19.59
N GLN A 42 2.87 -16.24 19.25
CA GLN A 42 3.35 -16.67 17.94
C GLN A 42 2.36 -16.29 16.82
N LEU A 43 1.08 -16.54 17.01
CA LEU A 43 0.05 -16.17 16.03
C LEU A 43 0.03 -14.67 15.76
N LYS A 44 0.18 -13.84 16.80
CA LYS A 44 0.28 -12.38 16.63
C LYS A 44 1.51 -11.99 15.82
N GLN A 45 2.65 -12.63 16.07
CA GLN A 45 3.87 -12.38 15.33
C GLN A 45 3.71 -12.75 13.85
N PHE A 46 3.23 -13.96 13.55
CA PHE A 46 2.99 -14.40 12.17
C PHE A 46 1.98 -13.51 11.43
N ALA A 47 0.91 -13.08 12.09
CA ALA A 47 -0.06 -12.16 11.50
C ALA A 47 0.58 -10.81 11.14
N SER A 48 1.47 -10.30 11.99
CA SER A 48 2.24 -9.07 11.76
C SER A 48 3.20 -9.22 10.58
N GLU A 49 3.97 -10.31 10.52
CA GLU A 49 4.90 -10.59 9.43
C GLU A 49 4.17 -10.76 8.09
N LEU A 50 3.05 -11.47 8.09
CA LEU A 50 2.20 -11.65 6.92
C LEU A 50 1.64 -10.32 6.42
N ALA A 51 1.17 -9.45 7.31
CA ALA A 51 0.67 -8.13 6.95
C ALA A 51 1.76 -7.25 6.31
N ILE A 52 2.99 -7.30 6.83
CA ILE A 52 4.13 -6.59 6.25
C ILE A 52 4.47 -7.16 4.86
N SER A 53 4.51 -8.49 4.73
CA SER A 53 4.79 -9.15 3.45
C SER A 53 3.73 -8.82 2.40
N ASN A 54 2.45 -8.88 2.75
CA ASN A 54 1.36 -8.52 1.84
C ASN A 54 1.46 -7.06 1.38
N ARG A 55 1.74 -6.11 2.27
CA ARG A 55 1.93 -4.70 1.88
C ARG A 55 3.10 -4.52 0.90
N LYS A 56 4.20 -5.24 1.10
CA LYS A 56 5.32 -5.22 0.15
C LYS A 56 4.92 -5.77 -1.22
N LEU A 57 4.19 -6.89 -1.24
CA LEU A 57 3.70 -7.50 -2.48
C LEU A 57 2.73 -6.56 -3.21
N GLU A 58 1.79 -5.93 -2.50
CA GLU A 58 0.89 -4.93 -3.06
C GLU A 58 1.66 -3.74 -3.63
N HIS A 59 2.66 -3.24 -2.90
CA HIS A 59 3.50 -2.15 -3.38
C HIS A 59 4.21 -2.52 -4.69
N TYR A 60 4.86 -3.68 -4.77
CA TYR A 60 5.51 -4.14 -6.01
C TYR A 60 4.53 -4.41 -7.15
N ALA A 61 3.32 -4.88 -6.83
CA ALA A 61 2.30 -5.16 -7.84
C ALA A 61 1.66 -3.90 -8.44
N LEU A 62 1.66 -2.77 -7.72
CA LEU A 62 0.93 -1.55 -8.08
C LEU A 62 1.84 -0.33 -8.33
N THR A 63 3.14 -0.44 -8.08
CA THR A 63 4.09 0.66 -8.21
C THR A 63 5.12 0.36 -9.31
N ASP A 64 5.49 1.37 -10.08
CA ASP A 64 6.65 1.34 -10.97
C ASP A 64 7.92 1.53 -10.15
N LEU A 65 8.81 0.54 -10.15
CA LEU A 65 9.99 0.51 -9.29
C LEU A 65 11.04 1.57 -9.63
N LEU A 66 11.04 2.09 -10.85
CA LEU A 66 11.99 3.11 -11.26
C LEU A 66 11.55 4.50 -10.78
N THR A 67 10.29 4.86 -11.03
CA THR A 67 9.78 6.22 -10.78
C THR A 67 9.08 6.37 -9.42
N GLY A 68 8.69 5.26 -8.78
CA GLY A 68 7.88 5.26 -7.56
C GLY A 68 6.41 5.66 -7.78
N LEU A 69 6.00 5.92 -9.02
CA LEU A 69 4.62 6.22 -9.38
C LEU A 69 3.77 4.94 -9.44
N PRO A 70 2.43 5.06 -9.35
CA PRO A 70 1.54 3.97 -9.72
C PRO A 70 1.90 3.42 -11.10
N ASN A 71 1.94 2.10 -11.24
CA ASN A 71 2.19 1.46 -12.53
C ASN A 71 0.90 1.37 -13.36
N ARG A 72 1.01 0.85 -14.60
CA ARG A 72 -0.11 0.69 -15.53
C ARG A 72 -1.32 -0.03 -14.89
N ARG A 73 -1.07 -1.09 -14.11
CA ARG A 73 -2.14 -1.86 -13.46
C ARG A 73 -2.90 -1.00 -12.45
N ALA A 74 -2.20 -0.34 -11.55
CA ALA A 74 -2.80 0.59 -10.60
C ALA A 74 -3.53 1.73 -11.30
N GLY A 75 -2.95 2.27 -12.38
CA GLY A 75 -3.56 3.34 -13.18
C GLY A 75 -4.89 2.95 -13.79
N MET A 76 -5.03 1.72 -14.31
CA MET A 76 -6.30 1.24 -14.87
C MET A 76 -7.36 1.02 -13.77
N GLU A 77 -6.98 0.55 -12.59
CA GLU A 77 -7.88 0.43 -11.45
C GLU A 77 -8.37 1.82 -10.97
N ILE A 78 -7.46 2.80 -10.84
CA ILE A 78 -7.78 4.19 -10.50
C ILE A 78 -8.73 4.81 -11.54
N LEU A 79 -8.45 4.63 -12.83
CA LEU A 79 -9.28 5.15 -13.91
C LEU A 79 -10.70 4.57 -13.86
N GLY A 80 -10.83 3.26 -13.62
CA GLY A 80 -12.13 2.61 -13.49
C GLY A 80 -12.95 3.16 -12.31
N GLN A 81 -12.29 3.39 -11.17
CA GLN A 81 -12.93 4.00 -9.99
C GLN A 81 -13.34 5.46 -10.27
N ALA A 82 -12.44 6.27 -10.85
CA ALA A 82 -12.72 7.65 -11.21
C ALA A 82 -13.88 7.77 -12.21
N TRP A 83 -13.90 6.91 -13.24
CA TRP A 83 -15.00 6.84 -14.21
C TRP A 83 -16.34 6.52 -13.54
N SER A 84 -16.36 5.53 -12.66
CA SER A 84 -17.56 5.14 -11.94
C SER A 84 -18.07 6.24 -10.99
N ALA A 85 -17.17 6.98 -10.36
CA ALA A 85 -17.52 8.10 -9.47
C ALA A 85 -18.09 9.29 -10.26
N THR A 86 -17.44 9.69 -11.35
CA THR A 86 -17.85 10.84 -12.17
C THR A 86 -19.15 10.57 -12.93
N SER A 87 -19.39 9.33 -13.37
CA SER A 87 -20.65 8.92 -14.00
C SER A 87 -21.86 9.10 -13.06
N ARG A 88 -21.67 8.95 -11.75
CA ARG A 88 -22.74 9.17 -10.76
C ARG A 88 -22.90 10.64 -10.37
N SER A 89 -21.81 11.38 -10.25
CA SER A 89 -21.83 12.79 -9.81
C SER A 89 -22.05 13.81 -10.93
N ARG A 90 -22.03 13.38 -12.19
CA ARG A 90 -22.05 14.23 -13.40
C ARG A 90 -20.89 15.26 -13.43
N GLN A 91 -19.81 14.96 -12.75
CA GLN A 91 -18.59 15.77 -12.78
C GLN A 91 -17.70 15.35 -13.95
N GLY A 92 -16.84 16.27 -14.42
CA GLY A 92 -15.91 15.97 -15.50
C GLY A 92 -14.77 15.07 -15.06
N LEU A 93 -14.35 14.18 -15.95
CA LEU A 93 -13.12 13.38 -15.85
C LEU A 93 -12.25 13.71 -17.06
N ALA A 94 -11.02 14.15 -16.83
CA ALA A 94 -10.04 14.32 -17.89
C ALA A 94 -8.92 13.30 -17.75
N VAL A 95 -8.49 12.76 -18.89
CA VAL A 95 -7.39 11.78 -18.96
C VAL A 95 -6.41 12.31 -19.99
N MET A 96 -5.13 12.39 -19.61
CA MET A 96 -4.06 12.92 -20.45
C MET A 96 -2.98 11.85 -20.60
N MET A 97 -2.61 11.53 -21.83
CA MET A 97 -1.41 10.73 -22.11
C MET A 97 -0.25 11.69 -22.39
N ILE A 98 0.88 11.45 -21.76
CA ILE A 98 2.10 12.24 -21.86
C ILE A 98 3.21 11.29 -22.31
N ASP A 99 4.00 11.70 -23.29
CA ASP A 99 5.14 10.98 -23.83
C ASP A 99 6.36 11.89 -23.84
N ILE A 100 7.56 11.34 -23.58
CA ILE A 100 8.81 12.12 -23.59
C ILE A 100 9.37 12.17 -25.00
N ASP A 101 9.33 13.35 -25.60
CA ASP A 101 9.85 13.58 -26.93
C ASP A 101 11.29 13.11 -27.09
N ARG A 102 11.52 12.29 -28.11
CA ARG A 102 12.86 11.78 -28.49
C ARG A 102 13.58 10.99 -27.37
N PHE A 103 12.85 10.34 -26.47
CA PHE A 103 13.44 9.59 -25.35
C PHE A 103 14.45 8.54 -25.82
N LYS A 104 14.16 7.87 -26.95
CA LYS A 104 15.11 6.93 -27.56
C LYS A 104 16.44 7.60 -27.91
N ALA A 105 16.43 8.82 -28.46
CA ALA A 105 17.66 9.54 -28.78
C ALA A 105 18.48 9.90 -27.52
N ILE A 106 17.83 10.16 -26.40
CA ILE A 106 18.50 10.36 -25.12
C ILE A 106 19.23 9.08 -24.71
N ASN A 107 18.56 7.92 -24.77
CA ASN A 107 19.17 6.63 -24.45
C ASN A 107 20.33 6.30 -25.38
N ASP A 108 20.16 6.50 -26.68
CA ASP A 108 21.17 6.19 -27.69
C ASP A 108 22.42 7.07 -27.54
N THR A 109 22.25 8.33 -27.09
CA THR A 109 23.36 9.30 -26.94
C THR A 109 24.04 9.20 -25.58
N HIS A 110 23.28 9.02 -24.50
CA HIS A 110 23.75 9.17 -23.12
C HIS A 110 23.68 7.88 -22.30
N GLY A 111 23.14 6.81 -22.88
CA GLY A 111 22.97 5.51 -22.23
C GLY A 111 21.72 5.42 -21.36
N HIS A 112 21.28 4.19 -21.09
CA HIS A 112 20.05 3.90 -20.35
C HIS A 112 20.03 4.46 -18.93
N ALA A 113 21.19 4.54 -18.26
CA ALA A 113 21.25 5.11 -16.90
C ALA A 113 20.88 6.60 -16.86
N VAL A 114 21.14 7.35 -17.93
CA VAL A 114 20.69 8.74 -18.07
C VAL A 114 19.21 8.77 -18.39
N GLY A 115 18.73 7.92 -19.29
CA GLY A 115 17.31 7.78 -19.58
C GLY A 115 16.48 7.45 -18.33
N ASP A 116 16.96 6.55 -17.48
CA ASP A 116 16.30 6.22 -16.22
C ASP A 116 16.19 7.44 -15.28
N ARG A 117 17.24 8.25 -15.18
CA ARG A 117 17.19 9.51 -14.42
C ARG A 117 16.19 10.50 -15.00
N VAL A 118 16.10 10.61 -16.33
CA VAL A 118 15.12 11.44 -17.02
C VAL A 118 13.70 10.99 -16.66
N LEU A 119 13.43 9.68 -16.71
CA LEU A 119 12.11 9.13 -16.33
C LEU A 119 11.73 9.44 -14.87
N VAL A 120 12.67 9.29 -13.96
CA VAL A 120 12.47 9.62 -12.53
C VAL A 120 12.16 11.10 -12.36
N GLU A 121 12.96 11.97 -12.96
CA GLU A 121 12.80 13.42 -12.85
C GLU A 121 11.48 13.91 -13.46
N VAL A 122 11.13 13.43 -14.66
CA VAL A 122 9.84 13.74 -15.30
C VAL A 122 8.69 13.30 -14.40
N GLY A 123 8.73 12.07 -13.89
CA GLY A 123 7.71 11.56 -12.99
C GLY A 123 7.53 12.41 -11.73
N GLN A 124 8.63 12.86 -11.11
CA GLN A 124 8.61 13.74 -9.95
C GLN A 124 8.02 15.11 -10.27
N ARG A 125 8.39 15.72 -11.40
CA ARG A 125 7.85 17.03 -11.84
C ARG A 125 6.37 16.96 -12.14
N LEU A 126 5.93 15.93 -12.86
CA LEU A 126 4.51 15.71 -13.13
C LEU A 126 3.74 15.56 -11.82
N ARG A 127 4.23 14.74 -10.89
CA ARG A 127 3.58 14.52 -9.59
C ARG A 127 3.57 15.78 -8.73
N GLY A 128 4.65 16.55 -8.70
CA GLY A 128 4.76 17.81 -7.94
C GLY A 128 3.87 18.93 -8.49
N THR A 129 3.56 18.88 -9.80
CA THR A 129 2.73 19.88 -10.51
C THR A 129 1.24 19.50 -10.49
N ALA A 130 0.92 18.22 -10.43
CA ALA A 130 -0.43 17.69 -10.34
C ALA A 130 -1.09 18.11 -9.01
N ARG A 131 -2.42 18.29 -9.01
CA ARG A 131 -3.19 18.56 -7.80
C ARG A 131 -3.21 17.33 -6.90
N LYS A 132 -3.62 17.50 -5.64
CA LYS A 132 -3.70 16.41 -4.67
C LYS A 132 -4.61 15.26 -5.15
N ASP A 133 -5.71 15.61 -5.81
CA ASP A 133 -6.72 14.67 -6.29
C ASP A 133 -6.44 14.16 -7.71
N ASP A 134 -5.37 14.64 -8.36
CA ASP A 134 -4.91 14.13 -9.65
C ASP A 134 -3.98 12.94 -9.44
N HIS A 135 -4.06 11.97 -10.33
CA HIS A 135 -3.20 10.79 -10.29
C HIS A 135 -2.24 10.82 -11.48
N VAL A 136 -0.95 10.67 -11.19
CA VAL A 136 0.11 10.51 -12.19
C VAL A 136 0.57 9.06 -12.15
N ILE A 137 0.57 8.40 -13.31
CA ILE A 137 0.79 6.98 -13.49
C ILE A 137 1.88 6.79 -14.55
N ARG A 138 2.80 5.86 -14.39
CA ARG A 138 3.68 5.43 -15.46
C ARG A 138 3.07 4.24 -16.20
N MET A 139 2.81 4.40 -17.49
CA MET A 139 2.19 3.36 -18.31
C MET A 139 3.20 2.32 -18.83
N GLY A 140 4.45 2.71 -18.95
CA GLY A 140 5.59 1.91 -19.41
C GLY A 140 6.45 2.68 -20.38
N GLY A 141 7.71 2.29 -20.56
CA GLY A 141 8.64 3.05 -21.41
C GLY A 141 8.74 4.51 -20.95
N GLU A 142 8.46 5.42 -21.87
CA GLU A 142 8.46 6.87 -21.70
C GLU A 142 7.06 7.49 -21.52
N GLU A 143 6.00 6.64 -21.39
CA GLU A 143 4.62 7.07 -21.35
C GLU A 143 4.10 7.24 -19.92
N PHE A 144 3.43 8.38 -19.68
CA PHE A 144 2.75 8.69 -18.42
C PHE A 144 1.28 8.99 -18.67
N LEU A 145 0.42 8.61 -17.73
CA LEU A 145 -1.01 8.89 -17.73
C LEU A 145 -1.32 9.82 -16.57
N VAL A 146 -2.08 10.89 -16.81
CA VAL A 146 -2.60 11.76 -15.76
C VAL A 146 -4.12 11.72 -15.79
N ILE A 147 -4.70 11.42 -14.61
CA ILE A 147 -6.15 11.37 -14.42
C ILE A 147 -6.53 12.54 -13.52
N CYS A 148 -7.33 13.47 -14.06
CA CYS A 148 -7.82 14.65 -13.35
C CYS A 148 -9.33 14.55 -13.13
N GLN A 149 -9.76 14.65 -11.89
CA GLN A 149 -11.16 14.61 -11.51
C GLN A 149 -11.71 16.02 -11.31
N ASN A 150 -13.02 16.15 -11.40
CA ASN A 150 -13.76 17.38 -11.06
C ASN A 150 -13.40 18.64 -11.88
N GLY A 151 -13.03 18.47 -13.14
CA GLY A 151 -12.67 19.58 -14.04
C GLY A 151 -13.49 19.62 -15.32
N ASP A 152 -13.72 20.83 -15.82
CA ASP A 152 -14.20 21.04 -17.19
C ASP A 152 -13.05 20.95 -18.21
N LEU A 153 -13.38 21.00 -19.50
CA LEU A 153 -12.40 20.95 -20.58
C LEU A 153 -11.34 22.07 -20.45
N ARG A 154 -11.74 23.27 -20.02
CA ARG A 154 -10.83 24.39 -19.86
C ARG A 154 -9.82 24.14 -18.75
N ALA A 155 -10.28 23.67 -17.62
CA ALA A 155 -9.42 23.29 -16.50
C ALA A 155 -8.45 22.16 -16.87
N ALA A 156 -8.91 21.17 -17.65
CA ALA A 156 -8.09 20.09 -18.17
C ALA A 156 -6.97 20.59 -19.10
N LEU A 157 -7.29 21.49 -20.04
CA LEU A 157 -6.31 22.10 -20.94
C LEU A 157 -5.26 22.93 -20.16
N GLN A 158 -5.70 23.70 -19.16
CA GLN A 158 -4.79 24.46 -18.30
C GLN A 158 -3.86 23.52 -17.49
N ALA A 159 -4.39 22.38 -17.00
CA ALA A 159 -3.60 21.39 -16.29
C ALA A 159 -2.57 20.74 -17.23
N ALA A 160 -2.96 20.38 -18.44
CA ALA A 160 -2.06 19.80 -19.45
C ALA A 160 -0.89 20.74 -19.77
N GLU A 161 -1.19 22.03 -20.01
CA GLU A 161 -0.15 23.02 -20.32
C GLU A 161 0.78 23.26 -19.13
N ARG A 162 0.26 23.33 -17.91
CA ARG A 162 1.07 23.45 -16.69
C ARG A 162 2.01 22.25 -16.51
N LEU A 163 1.52 21.04 -16.74
CA LEU A 163 2.32 19.80 -16.68
C LEU A 163 3.40 19.81 -17.76
N ARG A 164 3.06 20.18 -19.00
CA ARG A 164 4.01 20.26 -20.09
C ARG A 164 5.15 21.25 -19.79
N LEU A 165 4.80 22.45 -19.30
CA LEU A 165 5.77 23.48 -18.93
C LEU A 165 6.68 23.05 -17.78
N SER A 166 6.17 22.31 -16.80
CA SER A 166 6.98 21.82 -15.68
C SER A 166 8.09 20.87 -16.09
N VAL A 167 7.92 20.17 -17.21
CA VAL A 167 8.94 19.27 -17.77
C VAL A 167 9.88 20.06 -18.70
N ARG A 168 9.35 20.95 -19.54
CA ARG A 168 10.12 21.69 -20.55
C ARG A 168 11.08 22.71 -19.95
N ASP A 169 10.62 23.49 -18.96
CA ASP A 169 11.28 24.75 -18.56
C ASP A 169 12.43 24.57 -17.55
N ALA A 170 12.72 23.36 -17.13
CA ALA A 170 13.85 23.08 -16.27
C ALA A 170 14.77 22.00 -16.88
N PRO A 171 16.09 22.19 -16.84
CA PRO A 171 17.04 21.19 -17.32
C PRO A 171 16.93 19.89 -16.49
N ILE A 172 17.13 18.77 -17.13
CA ILE A 172 17.17 17.42 -16.50
C ILE A 172 18.62 16.94 -16.49
#